data_da72f584ea0ad787b08b94f28592c64b
#
_entry.id   da72f584ea0ad787b08b94f28592c64b
#
_cell.length_a   1.000
_cell.length_b   1.000
_cell.length_c   1.000
_cell.angle_alpha   90.00
_cell.angle_beta   90.00
_cell.angle_gamma   90.00
#
_symmetry.space_group_name_H-M   'P 1'
#
loop_
_entity.id
_entity.type
_entity.pdbx_description
1 polymer ?
#
loop_
_entity_poly.entity_id
_entity_poly.type
_entity_poly.pdbx_seq_one_letter_code
_entity_poly.pdbx_strand_id
1 'polypeptide(L)'
;MIGPSWFFAMHLRRGTACCYGTAGVTEQGTSRMDELPELYLKGIWLFNEGEFFDCHDELEELWTQIQGEERKFIQGLIQAAVGLFHFGNGNLGGARKMYISARDKLELYPSPYMSIDLERFKTDLQHSFQELLDAGTTYPDNVELQDDRIPTIYLAGQG
;
A
#
# COMPACT_ATOMS: atom_id res chain seq x y z
N MET A 1 16.91 10.18 13.88
CA MET A 1 16.72 9.06 12.94
C MET A 1 16.43 9.64 11.58
N ILE A 2 17.28 9.40 10.63
CA ILE A 2 17.14 9.92 9.26
C ILE A 2 16.22 8.97 8.52
N GLY A 3 14.99 9.39 8.22
CA GLY A 3 14.10 8.68 7.33
C GLY A 3 14.69 8.60 5.92
N PRO A 4 14.33 7.61 5.10
CA PRO A 4 14.90 7.47 3.77
C PRO A 4 14.63 8.70 2.91
N SER A 5 15.61 9.08 2.12
CA SER A 5 15.73 10.33 1.34
C SER A 5 14.57 10.66 0.37
N TRP A 6 13.61 9.73 0.17
CA TRP A 6 12.42 9.94 -0.64
C TRP A 6 11.26 10.60 0.14
N PHE A 7 11.39 10.71 1.46
CA PHE A 7 10.45 11.39 2.36
C PHE A 7 10.28 12.89 2.07
N PHE A 8 11.32 13.52 1.53
CA PHE A 8 11.36 14.98 1.40
C PHE A 8 10.61 15.56 0.18
N ALA A 9 10.26 14.74 -0.79
CA ALA A 9 9.67 15.25 -2.04
C ALA A 9 8.13 15.35 -2.03
N MET A 10 7.45 14.85 -0.99
CA MET A 10 5.99 14.70 -0.98
C MET A 10 5.24 15.63 0.00
N HIS A 11 5.92 16.49 0.75
CA HIS A 11 5.33 17.22 1.89
C HIS A 11 4.64 18.55 1.57
N LEU A 12 4.14 18.79 0.37
CA LEU A 12 3.47 20.06 0.04
C LEU A 12 2.05 19.87 -0.55
N ARG A 13 1.12 19.42 0.28
CA ARG A 13 -0.29 19.84 0.19
C ARG A 13 -1.05 19.41 1.45
N ARG A 14 -1.21 20.35 2.38
CA ARG A 14 -2.17 20.24 3.48
C ARG A 14 -3.53 20.74 3.01
N GLY A 15 -4.56 19.96 3.22
CA GLY A 15 -5.95 20.36 3.05
C GLY A 15 -6.88 19.60 4.00
N THR A 16 -7.24 20.27 5.09
CA THR A 16 -8.45 20.19 5.93
C THR A 16 -8.93 18.85 6.49
N ALA A 17 -8.86 18.80 7.82
CA ALA A 17 -9.47 17.84 8.72
C ALA A 17 -11.00 17.82 8.62
N CYS A 18 -11.59 16.61 8.63
CA CYS A 18 -13.00 16.40 8.93
C CYS A 18 -13.11 15.59 10.22
N CYS A 19 -13.78 16.17 11.22
CA CYS A 19 -14.05 15.56 12.52
C CYS A 19 -15.14 14.49 12.39
N TYR A 20 -14.89 13.29 12.93
CA TYR A 20 -15.93 12.32 13.23
C TYR A 20 -15.98 12.00 14.72
N GLY A 21 -17.21 12.10 15.24
CA GLY A 21 -17.52 11.97 16.64
C GLY A 21 -17.59 10.53 17.12
N THR A 22 -17.37 10.41 18.40
CA THR A 22 -17.42 9.21 19.22
C THR A 22 -18.83 8.65 19.39
N ALA A 23 -19.01 7.34 19.24
CA ALA A 23 -20.17 6.61 19.78
C ALA A 23 -19.76 5.22 20.29
N GLY A 24 -20.31 4.90 21.44
CA GLY A 24 -19.94 3.95 22.45
C GLY A 24 -19.98 2.45 22.11
N VAL A 25 -19.32 1.74 22.98
CA VAL A 25 -19.04 0.32 23.07
C VAL A 25 -20.29 -0.50 23.39
N THR A 26 -20.48 -1.63 22.71
CA THR A 26 -21.10 -2.84 23.29
C THR A 26 -20.41 -4.08 22.74
N GLU A 27 -19.92 -4.90 23.68
CA GLU A 27 -19.30 -6.21 23.42
C GLU A 27 -20.32 -7.22 22.89
N GLN A 28 -19.99 -7.95 21.83
CA GLN A 28 -20.05 -9.40 21.70
C GLN A 28 -19.79 -9.85 20.25
N GLY A 29 -18.82 -10.75 20.08
CA GLY A 29 -18.58 -11.46 18.83
C GLY A 29 -17.57 -10.80 17.89
N THR A 30 -16.35 -10.55 18.36
CA THR A 30 -15.25 -10.03 17.57
C THR A 30 -14.87 -11.00 16.46
N SER A 31 -15.28 -10.68 15.26
CA SER A 31 -14.67 -11.24 14.07
C SER A 31 -13.21 -10.74 14.02
N ARG A 32 -12.30 -11.54 13.45
CA ARG A 32 -10.85 -11.24 13.37
C ARG A 32 -10.53 -9.87 12.73
N MET A 33 -11.52 -9.24 12.11
CA MET A 33 -11.46 -7.90 11.52
C MET A 33 -11.54 -6.78 12.57
N ASP A 34 -12.20 -7.03 13.72
CA ASP A 34 -12.35 -6.03 14.78
C ASP A 34 -11.05 -5.81 15.58
N GLU A 35 -10.03 -6.65 15.35
CA GLU A 35 -8.71 -6.55 15.98
C GLU A 35 -7.69 -5.79 15.12
N LEU A 36 -8.02 -5.47 13.85
CA LEU A 36 -7.10 -4.74 12.98
C LEU A 36 -7.15 -3.23 13.26
N PRO A 37 -6.00 -2.55 13.27
CA PRO A 37 -5.97 -1.10 13.49
C PRO A 37 -6.83 -0.34 12.48
N GLU A 38 -7.52 0.70 12.94
CA GLU A 38 -8.37 1.55 12.07
C GLU A 38 -7.58 2.16 10.92
N LEU A 39 -6.36 2.66 11.19
CA LEU A 39 -5.47 3.20 10.16
C LEU A 39 -5.11 2.16 9.09
N TYR A 40 -4.99 0.89 9.49
CA TYR A 40 -4.75 -0.20 8.55
C TYR A 40 -5.92 -0.41 7.60
N LEU A 41 -7.13 -0.53 8.15
CA LEU A 41 -8.34 -0.73 7.35
C LEU A 41 -8.61 0.46 6.43
N LYS A 42 -8.37 1.67 6.91
CA LYS A 42 -8.49 2.90 6.12
C LYS A 42 -7.46 2.94 4.98
N GLY A 43 -6.21 2.57 5.27
CA GLY A 43 -5.16 2.46 4.25
C GLY A 43 -5.52 1.45 3.15
N ILE A 44 -6.02 0.27 3.53
CA ILE A 44 -6.49 -0.75 2.57
C ILE A 44 -7.64 -0.21 1.71
N TRP A 45 -8.61 0.45 2.32
CA TRP A 45 -9.72 1.05 1.58
C TRP A 45 -9.24 2.10 0.58
N LEU A 46 -8.39 3.03 0.99
CA LEU A 46 -7.81 4.06 0.12
C LEU A 46 -7.00 3.45 -1.04
N PHE A 47 -6.25 2.38 -0.75
CA PHE A 47 -5.54 1.63 -1.78
C PHE A 47 -6.50 1.12 -2.86
N ASN A 48 -7.61 0.52 -2.45
CA ASN A 48 -8.61 -0.06 -3.35
C ASN A 48 -9.41 1.02 -4.13
N GLU A 49 -9.53 2.23 -3.59
CA GLU A 49 -10.11 3.38 -4.29
C GLU A 49 -9.12 4.05 -5.28
N GLY A 50 -7.86 3.58 -5.32
CA GLY A 50 -6.81 4.17 -6.17
C GLY A 50 -6.18 5.45 -5.59
N GLU A 51 -6.54 5.81 -4.36
CA GLU A 51 -6.02 6.98 -3.64
C GLU A 51 -4.66 6.64 -3.00
N PHE A 52 -3.68 6.32 -3.85
CA PHE A 52 -2.39 5.79 -3.40
C PHE A 52 -1.58 6.74 -2.55
N PHE A 53 -1.73 8.06 -2.77
CA PHE A 53 -1.06 9.06 -1.97
C PHE A 53 -1.64 9.08 -0.54
N ASP A 54 -2.95 9.16 -0.40
CA ASP A 54 -3.61 9.18 0.91
C ASP A 54 -3.45 7.83 1.63
N CYS A 55 -3.47 6.72 0.88
CA CYS A 55 -3.14 5.39 1.41
C CYS A 55 -1.75 5.36 2.05
N HIS A 56 -0.75 5.91 1.38
CA HIS A 56 0.60 6.01 1.90
C HIS A 56 0.63 6.78 3.23
N ASP A 57 -0.02 7.95 3.32
CA ASP A 57 -0.03 8.77 4.54
C ASP A 57 -0.65 8.03 5.74
N GLU A 58 -1.79 7.36 5.56
CA GLU A 58 -2.45 6.57 6.61
C GLU A 58 -1.61 5.38 7.08
N LEU A 59 -1.02 4.65 6.15
CA LEU A 59 -0.15 3.52 6.48
C LEU A 59 1.18 3.96 7.10
N GLU A 60 1.72 5.14 6.76
CA GLU A 60 2.89 5.70 7.44
C GLU A 60 2.59 6.09 8.89
N GLU A 61 1.44 6.68 9.15
CA GLU A 61 1.02 6.97 10.53
C GLU A 61 0.97 5.67 11.35
N LEU A 62 0.35 4.62 10.83
CA LEU A 62 0.36 3.30 11.45
C LEU A 62 1.79 2.77 11.65
N TRP A 63 2.63 2.87 10.62
CA TRP A 63 4.01 2.40 10.64
C TRP A 63 4.86 3.04 11.74
N THR A 64 4.57 4.29 12.11
CA THR A 64 5.25 4.97 13.22
C THR A 64 4.83 4.43 14.59
N GLN A 65 3.64 3.86 14.70
CA GLN A 65 3.05 3.37 15.96
C GLN A 65 3.37 1.91 16.24
N ILE A 66 3.61 1.10 15.21
CA ILE A 66 3.83 -0.34 15.35
C ILE A 66 5.32 -0.71 15.39
N GLN A 67 5.61 -1.89 15.96
CA GLN A 67 6.94 -2.48 16.07
C GLN A 67 6.91 -3.92 15.56
N GLY A 68 8.08 -4.53 15.44
CA GLY A 68 8.20 -5.95 15.08
C GLY A 68 8.02 -6.24 13.60
N GLU A 69 7.57 -7.45 13.31
CA GLU A 69 7.46 -7.97 11.93
C GLU A 69 6.37 -7.24 11.13
N GLU A 70 5.24 -6.88 11.76
CA GLU A 70 4.16 -6.15 11.11
C GLU A 70 4.63 -4.81 10.55
N ARG A 71 5.57 -4.16 11.21
CA ARG A 71 6.13 -2.88 10.74
C ARG A 71 6.78 -3.01 9.36
N LYS A 72 7.52 -4.10 9.13
CA LYS A 72 8.17 -4.35 7.84
C LYS A 72 7.16 -4.71 6.76
N PHE A 73 6.10 -5.44 7.13
CA PHE A 73 4.98 -5.75 6.25
C PHE A 73 4.26 -4.48 5.79
N ILE A 74 3.88 -3.61 6.74
CA ILE A 74 3.25 -2.31 6.43
C ILE A 74 4.15 -1.46 5.53
N GLN A 75 5.46 -1.45 5.76
CA GLN A 75 6.40 -0.78 4.87
C GLN A 75 6.34 -1.35 3.43
N GLY A 76 6.14 -2.65 3.27
CA GLY A 76 5.92 -3.28 1.96
C GLY A 76 4.66 -2.76 1.27
N LEU A 77 3.55 -2.63 2.01
CA LEU A 77 2.29 -2.07 1.48
C LEU A 77 2.43 -0.58 1.11
N ILE A 78 3.09 0.22 1.95
CA ILE A 78 3.41 1.63 1.66
C ILE A 78 4.17 1.73 0.34
N GLN A 79 5.20 0.91 0.16
CA GLN A 79 6.02 0.93 -1.05
C GLN A 79 5.26 0.45 -2.29
N ALA A 80 4.29 -0.45 -2.15
CA ALA A 80 3.41 -0.83 -3.24
C ALA A 80 2.53 0.35 -3.68
N ALA A 81 1.90 1.05 -2.73
CA ALA A 81 1.10 2.24 -3.02
C ALA A 81 1.91 3.36 -3.68
N VAL A 82 3.09 3.69 -3.12
CA VAL A 82 4.00 4.70 -3.69
C VAL A 82 4.50 4.29 -5.08
N GLY A 83 4.72 2.99 -5.31
CA GLY A 83 5.09 2.45 -6.62
C GLY A 83 4.02 2.70 -7.68
N LEU A 84 2.76 2.41 -7.36
CA LEU A 84 1.61 2.66 -8.24
C LEU A 84 1.40 4.17 -8.47
N PHE A 85 1.53 4.98 -7.43
CA PHE A 85 1.47 6.44 -7.54
C PHE A 85 2.54 6.99 -8.50
N HIS A 86 3.79 6.55 -8.37
CA HIS A 86 4.86 6.93 -9.29
C HIS A 86 4.60 6.47 -10.72
N PHE A 87 4.06 5.26 -10.88
CA PHE A 87 3.75 4.72 -12.19
C PHE A 87 2.65 5.53 -12.88
N GLY A 88 1.56 5.83 -12.18
CA GLY A 88 0.48 6.67 -12.71
C GLY A 88 0.91 8.10 -13.05
N ASN A 89 1.98 8.61 -12.40
CA ASN A 89 2.57 9.93 -12.69
C ASN A 89 3.71 9.89 -13.71
N GLY A 90 3.97 8.76 -14.38
CA GLY A 90 5.02 8.62 -15.38
C GLY A 90 6.45 8.58 -14.82
N ASN A 91 6.62 8.49 -13.51
CA ASN A 91 7.94 8.31 -12.88
C ASN A 91 8.32 6.83 -12.88
N LEU A 92 8.69 6.32 -14.04
CA LEU A 92 8.94 4.90 -14.27
C LEU A 92 10.13 4.38 -13.44
N GLY A 93 11.17 5.18 -13.26
CA GLY A 93 12.32 4.82 -12.41
C GLY A 93 11.94 4.68 -10.94
N GLY A 94 11.17 5.62 -10.41
CA GLY A 94 10.61 5.59 -9.05
C GLY A 94 9.67 4.41 -8.85
N ALA A 95 8.76 4.21 -9.79
CA ALA A 95 7.80 3.11 -9.81
C ALA A 95 8.49 1.75 -9.72
N ARG A 96 9.46 1.49 -10.59
CA ARG A 96 10.24 0.24 -10.58
C ARG A 96 10.97 0.02 -9.25
N LYS A 97 11.64 1.04 -8.73
CA LYS A 97 12.38 0.96 -7.46
C LYS A 97 11.45 0.61 -6.30
N MET A 98 10.30 1.26 -6.22
CA MET A 98 9.32 1.01 -5.16
C MET A 98 8.68 -0.36 -5.27
N TYR A 99 8.34 -0.80 -6.48
CA TYR A 99 7.84 -2.16 -6.71
C TYR A 99 8.82 -3.23 -6.23
N ILE A 100 10.10 -3.14 -6.61
CA ILE A 100 11.12 -4.12 -6.20
C ILE A 100 11.24 -4.15 -4.67
N SER A 101 11.28 -2.98 -4.04
CA SER A 101 11.36 -2.88 -2.57
C SER A 101 10.11 -3.42 -1.87
N ALA A 102 8.92 -3.22 -2.43
CA ALA A 102 7.67 -3.78 -1.92
C ALA A 102 7.67 -5.30 -2.01
N ARG A 103 7.95 -5.83 -3.22
CA ARG A 103 8.05 -7.27 -3.47
C ARG A 103 9.00 -7.95 -2.49
N ASP A 104 10.23 -7.46 -2.36
CA ASP A 104 11.26 -8.06 -1.51
C ASP A 104 10.85 -8.11 -0.03
N LYS A 105 10.00 -7.19 0.41
CA LYS A 105 9.44 -7.23 1.77
C LYS A 105 8.26 -8.17 1.89
N LEU A 106 7.31 -8.10 0.96
CA LEU A 106 6.08 -8.90 1.00
C LEU A 106 6.35 -10.40 0.81
N GLU A 107 7.41 -10.77 0.09
CA GLU A 107 7.83 -12.17 -0.07
C GLU A 107 8.26 -12.86 1.24
N LEU A 108 8.55 -12.09 2.27
CA LEU A 108 8.96 -12.64 3.58
C LEU A 108 7.78 -13.20 4.40
N TYR A 109 6.56 -12.95 3.97
CA TYR A 109 5.36 -13.28 4.75
C TYR A 109 4.52 -14.36 4.09
N PRO A 110 3.89 -15.25 4.91
CA PRO A 110 2.95 -16.25 4.39
C PRO A 110 1.64 -15.60 3.94
N SER A 111 0.84 -16.33 3.18
CA SER A 111 -0.54 -15.94 2.88
C SER A 111 -1.53 -16.87 3.59
N PRO A 112 -2.59 -16.32 4.22
CA PRO A 112 -2.87 -14.89 4.44
C PRO A 112 -1.99 -14.28 5.53
N TYR A 113 -1.70 -12.98 5.44
CA TYR A 113 -1.01 -12.22 6.48
C TYR A 113 -1.76 -10.93 6.79
N MET A 114 -1.93 -10.59 8.08
CA MET A 114 -2.76 -9.48 8.55
C MET A 114 -4.11 -9.40 7.80
N SER A 115 -4.75 -10.55 7.65
CA SER A 115 -5.99 -10.76 6.90
C SER A 115 -5.97 -10.44 5.40
N ILE A 116 -4.83 -10.14 4.80
CA ILE A 116 -4.71 -9.97 3.34
C ILE A 116 -4.48 -11.33 2.66
N ASP A 117 -5.18 -11.60 1.56
CA ASP A 117 -4.82 -12.64 0.59
C ASP A 117 -3.55 -12.19 -0.15
N LEU A 118 -2.40 -12.45 0.49
CA LEU A 118 -1.11 -11.92 0.06
C LEU A 118 -0.61 -12.54 -1.26
N GLU A 119 -0.90 -13.80 -1.51
CA GLU A 119 -0.50 -14.46 -2.77
C GLU A 119 -1.20 -13.82 -3.97
N ARG A 120 -2.50 -13.60 -3.85
CA ARG A 120 -3.27 -12.91 -4.88
C ARG A 120 -2.76 -11.49 -5.07
N PHE A 121 -2.58 -10.74 -3.99
CA PHE A 121 -2.10 -9.35 -4.05
C PHE A 121 -0.72 -9.25 -4.72
N LYS A 122 0.23 -10.11 -4.38
CA LYS A 122 1.57 -10.13 -5.01
C LYS A 122 1.49 -10.43 -6.50
N THR A 123 0.64 -11.38 -6.90
CA THR A 123 0.44 -11.74 -8.31
C THR A 123 -0.15 -10.58 -9.10
N ASP A 124 -1.21 -9.95 -8.58
CA ASP A 124 -1.87 -8.81 -9.24
C ASP A 124 -0.94 -7.59 -9.30
N LEU A 125 -0.19 -7.33 -8.22
CA LEU A 125 0.82 -6.26 -8.19
C LEU A 125 1.93 -6.48 -9.24
N GLN A 126 2.44 -7.70 -9.35
CA GLN A 126 3.42 -8.04 -10.38
C GLN A 126 2.87 -7.80 -11.79
N HIS A 127 1.63 -8.21 -12.03
CA HIS A 127 0.97 -8.03 -13.33
C HIS A 127 0.84 -6.54 -13.71
N SER A 128 0.54 -5.68 -12.71
CA SER A 128 0.48 -4.23 -12.93
C SER A 128 1.80 -3.64 -13.42
N PHE A 129 2.92 -4.15 -12.91
CA PHE A 129 4.27 -3.66 -13.25
C PHE A 129 4.95 -4.44 -14.38
N GLN A 130 4.30 -5.46 -14.96
CA GLN A 130 4.95 -6.39 -15.90
C GLN A 130 5.59 -5.67 -17.09
N GLU A 131 4.89 -4.74 -17.74
CA GLU A 131 5.42 -3.99 -18.88
C GLU A 131 6.64 -3.15 -18.51
N LEU A 132 6.59 -2.52 -17.32
CA LEU A 132 7.72 -1.74 -16.80
C LEU A 132 8.93 -2.63 -16.46
N LEU A 133 8.69 -3.84 -15.98
CA LEU A 133 9.75 -4.81 -15.69
C LEU A 133 10.40 -5.34 -16.96
N ASP A 134 9.60 -5.64 -17.97
CA ASP A 134 10.04 -6.14 -19.29
C ASP A 134 10.85 -5.08 -20.05
N ALA A 135 10.52 -3.80 -19.87
CA ALA A 135 11.28 -2.68 -20.45
C ALA A 135 12.70 -2.52 -19.85
N GLY A 136 13.00 -3.21 -18.76
CA GLY A 136 14.30 -3.17 -18.10
C GLY A 136 14.64 -1.80 -17.53
N THR A 137 15.82 -1.27 -17.87
CA THR A 137 16.26 0.08 -17.46
C THR A 137 16.06 1.13 -18.55
N THR A 138 15.55 0.72 -19.68
CA THR A 138 15.10 1.61 -20.76
C THR A 138 13.64 1.95 -20.48
N TYR A 139 13.33 3.20 -20.23
CA TYR A 139 11.98 3.65 -19.91
C TYR A 139 11.33 4.27 -21.14
N PRO A 140 10.69 3.48 -22.02
CA PRO A 140 10.04 4.00 -23.20
C PRO A 140 8.77 4.79 -22.82
N ASP A 141 8.49 5.85 -23.57
CA ASP A 141 7.36 6.78 -23.30
C ASP A 141 5.97 6.13 -23.41
N ASN A 142 5.89 4.93 -23.94
CA ASN A 142 4.63 4.20 -24.13
C ASN A 142 4.31 3.19 -23.01
N VAL A 143 5.11 3.16 -21.94
CA VAL A 143 4.81 2.32 -20.76
C VAL A 143 4.01 3.13 -19.75
N GLU A 144 2.75 2.75 -19.57
CA GLU A 144 1.81 3.43 -18.68
C GLU A 144 1.11 2.42 -17.76
N LEU A 145 0.68 2.87 -16.59
CA LEU A 145 -0.15 2.06 -15.71
C LEU A 145 -1.52 1.86 -16.34
N GLN A 146 -1.90 0.60 -16.54
CA GLN A 146 -3.21 0.24 -17.07
C GLN A 146 -4.23 0.16 -15.93
N ASP A 147 -5.35 0.87 -16.04
CA ASP A 147 -6.38 0.93 -15.00
C ASP A 147 -6.97 -0.44 -14.67
N ASP A 148 -7.13 -1.30 -15.68
CA ASP A 148 -7.65 -2.66 -15.53
C ASP A 148 -6.67 -3.64 -14.86
N ARG A 149 -5.43 -3.22 -14.65
CA ARG A 149 -4.37 -4.00 -13.99
C ARG A 149 -4.03 -3.50 -12.59
N ILE A 150 -4.69 -2.45 -12.11
CA ILE A 150 -4.48 -1.95 -10.75
C ILE A 150 -4.92 -3.04 -9.76
N PRO A 151 -4.03 -3.48 -8.83
CA PRO A 151 -4.35 -4.56 -7.92
C PRO A 151 -5.36 -4.11 -6.86
N THR A 152 -6.21 -5.04 -6.45
CA THR A 152 -7.12 -4.86 -5.31
C THR A 152 -6.64 -5.69 -4.13
N ILE A 153 -6.63 -5.13 -2.94
CA ILE A 153 -6.32 -5.84 -1.70
C ILE A 153 -7.60 -6.49 -1.17
N TYR A 154 -7.64 -7.82 -1.12
CA TYR A 154 -8.74 -8.59 -0.57
C TYR A 154 -8.43 -9.03 0.86
N LEU A 155 -9.34 -8.75 1.77
CA LEU A 155 -9.26 -9.23 3.15
C LEU A 155 -9.84 -10.65 3.24
N ALA A 156 -9.08 -11.57 3.83
CA ALA A 156 -9.49 -12.95 4.04
C ALA A 156 -10.72 -13.00 4.95
N GLY A 157 -11.81 -13.62 4.46
CA GLY A 157 -13.08 -13.68 5.17
C GLY A 157 -14.19 -12.79 4.59
N GLN A 158 -13.89 -12.02 3.56
CA GLN A 158 -14.87 -11.27 2.75
C GLN A 158 -15.09 -11.94 1.39
N GLY A 159 -15.22 -13.21 1.39
CA GLY A 159 -15.51 -14.00 0.19
C GLY A 159 -16.89 -14.65 0.25
#